data_cdce67fc51745b8a4c857562006b2959
#
_entry.id   cdce67fc51745b8a4c857562006b2959
#
_cell.length_a   1.000
_cell.length_b   1.000
_cell.length_c   1.000
_cell.angle_alpha   90.00
_cell.angle_beta   90.00
_cell.angle_gamma   90.00
#
_symmetry.space_group_name_H-M   'P 1'
#
loop_
_entity.id
_entity.type
_entity.pdbx_description
1 polymer ?
#
loop_
_entity_poly.entity_id
_entity_poly.type
_entity_poly.pdbx_seq_one_letter_code
_entity_poly.pdbx_strand_id
1 'polypeptide(L)'
;MKKEIAIEKAKALEEIAEFLVDNHEHIPSFEVDFSPWLSQWRFDNDQEACANAVKELAVSALSFGWDVDKDYDTDHMKLDLTPIHGGKVSFWVERETVCTKKVLGTETVTRK
;
A
#
# COMPACT_ATOMS: atom_id res chain seq x y z
N MET A 1 -10.03 -6.99 -4.00
CA MET A 1 -10.24 -7.85 -5.17
C MET A 1 -10.52 -9.28 -4.73
N LYS A 2 -11.19 -10.03 -5.57
CA LYS A 2 -11.47 -11.43 -5.26
C LYS A 2 -10.19 -12.26 -5.35
N LYS A 3 -10.15 -13.34 -4.58
CA LYS A 3 -8.95 -14.19 -4.53
C LYS A 3 -8.56 -14.74 -5.90
N GLU A 4 -9.55 -15.13 -6.71
CA GLU A 4 -9.29 -15.65 -8.05
C GLU A 4 -8.61 -14.61 -8.95
N ILE A 5 -9.03 -13.36 -8.81
CA ILE A 5 -8.43 -12.25 -9.56
C ILE A 5 -7.00 -12.01 -9.06
N ALA A 6 -6.79 -12.07 -7.76
CA ALA A 6 -5.45 -11.91 -7.19
C ALA A 6 -4.50 -13.00 -7.70
N ILE A 7 -4.98 -14.24 -7.78
CA ILE A 7 -4.19 -15.36 -8.28
C ILE A 7 -3.82 -15.13 -9.75
N GLU A 8 -4.77 -14.68 -10.57
CA GLU A 8 -4.48 -14.38 -11.97
C GLU A 8 -3.43 -13.28 -12.12
N LYS A 9 -3.54 -12.23 -11.31
CA LYS A 9 -2.55 -11.16 -11.32
C LYS A 9 -1.18 -11.63 -10.86
N ALA A 10 -1.14 -12.52 -9.85
CA ALA A 10 0.10 -13.09 -9.38
C ALA A 10 0.78 -13.91 -10.49
N LYS A 11 0.00 -14.69 -11.24
CA LYS A 11 0.53 -15.46 -12.38
C LYS A 11 1.09 -14.52 -13.44
N ALA A 12 0.39 -13.42 -13.73
CA ALA A 12 0.87 -12.44 -14.68
C ALA A 12 2.21 -11.83 -14.23
N LEU A 13 2.33 -11.54 -12.94
CA LEU A 13 3.58 -11.01 -12.39
C LEU A 13 4.71 -12.04 -12.47
N GLU A 14 4.42 -13.31 -12.27
CA GLU A 14 5.40 -14.39 -12.41
C GLU A 14 5.90 -14.48 -13.85
N GLU A 15 4.99 -14.37 -14.82
CA GLU A 15 5.37 -14.37 -16.24
C GLU A 15 6.25 -13.18 -16.56
N ILE A 16 5.92 -12.00 -16.04
CA ILE A 16 6.70 -10.79 -16.25
C ILE A 16 8.09 -10.96 -15.62
N ALA A 17 8.15 -11.54 -14.42
CA ALA A 17 9.41 -11.78 -13.73
C ALA A 17 10.31 -12.70 -14.54
N GLU A 18 9.77 -13.78 -15.08
CA GLU A 18 10.53 -14.72 -15.92
C GLU A 18 11.03 -14.02 -17.18
N PHE A 19 10.18 -13.27 -17.84
CA PHE A 19 10.54 -12.49 -19.02
C PHE A 19 11.69 -11.54 -18.72
N LEU A 20 11.62 -10.86 -17.58
CA LEU A 20 12.64 -9.91 -17.17
C LEU A 20 14.01 -10.58 -17.04
N VAL A 21 14.05 -11.74 -16.38
CA VAL A 21 15.31 -12.45 -16.20
C VAL A 21 15.86 -12.97 -17.54
N ASP A 22 14.97 -13.54 -18.35
CA ASP A 22 15.38 -14.11 -19.64
C ASP A 22 15.88 -13.06 -20.63
N ASN A 23 15.40 -11.84 -20.50
CA ASN A 23 15.74 -10.75 -21.41
C ASN A 23 16.53 -9.61 -20.76
N HIS A 24 17.20 -9.89 -19.64
CA HIS A 24 17.87 -8.86 -18.85
C HIS A 24 18.84 -7.99 -19.65
N GLU A 25 19.49 -8.56 -20.66
CA GLU A 25 20.43 -7.82 -21.49
C GLU A 25 19.79 -6.74 -22.33
N HIS A 26 18.51 -6.88 -22.62
CA HIS A 26 17.78 -5.96 -23.50
C HIS A 26 16.88 -4.99 -22.74
N ILE A 27 16.80 -5.13 -21.43
CA ILE A 27 15.90 -4.32 -20.61
C ILE A 27 16.71 -3.32 -19.79
N PRO A 28 16.42 -2.02 -19.92
CA PRO A 28 17.09 -1.04 -19.08
C PRO A 28 16.63 -1.18 -17.62
N SER A 29 17.47 -0.73 -16.71
CA SER A 29 17.13 -0.75 -15.29
C SER A 29 15.87 0.07 -15.02
N PHE A 30 15.03 -0.41 -14.14
CA PHE A 30 13.81 0.29 -13.75
C PHE A 30 13.46 -0.02 -12.29
N GLU A 31 12.62 0.82 -11.72
CA GLU A 31 12.14 0.64 -10.36
C GLU A 31 10.81 -0.11 -10.37
N VAL A 32 10.65 -1.04 -9.46
CA VAL A 32 9.38 -1.74 -9.29
C VAL A 32 8.55 -0.94 -8.30
N ASP A 33 7.46 -0.35 -8.76
CA ASP A 33 6.62 0.54 -7.98
C ASP A 33 5.15 0.32 -8.31
N PHE A 34 4.36 0.01 -7.29
CA PHE A 34 2.91 -0.11 -7.38
C PHE A 34 2.28 0.89 -6.42
N SER A 35 1.34 1.69 -6.91
CA SER A 35 0.76 2.77 -6.10
C SER A 35 -0.76 2.82 -6.19
N PRO A 36 -1.46 1.78 -5.77
CA PRO A 36 -2.92 1.81 -5.80
C PRO A 36 -3.53 2.71 -4.73
N TRP A 37 -4.73 3.19 -5.01
CA TRP A 37 -5.50 4.00 -4.07
C TRP A 37 -6.47 3.14 -3.27
N LEU A 38 -6.56 3.41 -1.97
CA LEU A 38 -7.54 2.79 -1.08
C LEU A 38 -8.52 3.86 -0.62
N SER A 39 -9.45 4.20 -1.50
CA SER A 39 -10.45 5.21 -1.19
C SER A 39 -11.59 4.59 -0.37
N GLN A 40 -12.18 5.37 0.52
CA GLN A 40 -13.28 4.89 1.37
C GLN A 40 -14.45 4.33 0.55
N TRP A 41 -14.72 4.90 -0.62
CA TRP A 41 -15.84 4.44 -1.43
C TRP A 41 -15.69 2.97 -1.86
N ARG A 42 -14.47 2.46 -1.92
CA ARG A 42 -14.22 1.05 -2.23
C ARG A 42 -14.64 0.14 -1.07
N PHE A 43 -14.92 0.71 0.07
CA PHE A 43 -15.37 0.03 1.29
C PHE A 43 -16.76 0.51 1.68
N ASP A 44 -17.58 0.93 0.70
CA ASP A 44 -18.93 1.45 0.93
C ASP A 44 -18.94 2.64 1.89
N ASN A 45 -17.91 3.47 1.81
CA ASN A 45 -17.69 4.63 2.69
C ASN A 45 -17.57 4.25 4.16
N ASP A 46 -17.21 3.01 4.44
CA ASP A 46 -16.94 2.56 5.80
C ASP A 46 -15.51 2.91 6.16
N GLN A 47 -15.34 3.99 6.90
CA GLN A 47 -14.03 4.48 7.30
C GLN A 47 -13.27 3.45 8.12
N GLU A 48 -13.95 2.75 9.01
CA GLU A 48 -13.32 1.76 9.87
C GLU A 48 -12.81 0.56 9.06
N ALA A 49 -13.59 0.10 8.10
CA ALA A 49 -13.19 -0.99 7.23
C ALA A 49 -11.94 -0.60 6.41
N CYS A 50 -11.93 0.62 5.89
CA CYS A 50 -10.80 1.11 5.12
C CYS A 50 -9.54 1.23 6.00
N ALA A 51 -9.69 1.78 7.21
CA ALA A 51 -8.57 1.90 8.14
C ALA A 51 -8.03 0.53 8.55
N ASN A 52 -8.91 -0.43 8.75
CA ASN A 52 -8.50 -1.80 9.07
C ASN A 52 -7.74 -2.44 7.91
N ALA A 53 -8.16 -2.20 6.68
CA ALA A 53 -7.45 -2.71 5.51
C ALA A 53 -6.02 -2.16 5.47
N VAL A 54 -5.84 -0.87 5.71
CA VAL A 54 -4.51 -0.27 5.77
C VAL A 54 -3.65 -0.92 6.84
N LYS A 55 -4.23 -1.13 8.02
CA LYS A 55 -3.53 -1.77 9.13
C LYS A 55 -3.12 -3.20 8.79
N GLU A 56 -4.02 -3.97 8.20
CA GLU A 56 -3.74 -5.35 7.84
C GLU A 56 -2.65 -5.44 6.78
N LEU A 57 -2.64 -4.52 5.83
CA LEU A 57 -1.58 -4.47 4.82
C LEU A 57 -0.22 -4.20 5.46
N ALA A 58 -0.16 -3.27 6.41
CA ALA A 58 1.08 -2.97 7.12
C ALA A 58 1.56 -4.17 7.94
N VAL A 59 0.64 -4.83 8.66
CA VAL A 59 0.96 -6.01 9.46
C VAL A 59 1.46 -7.14 8.57
N SER A 60 0.80 -7.36 7.45
CA SER A 60 1.19 -8.39 6.50
C SER A 60 2.60 -8.13 5.95
N ALA A 61 2.90 -6.89 5.58
CA ALA A 61 4.23 -6.54 5.08
C ALA A 61 5.30 -6.78 6.14
N LEU A 62 5.02 -6.42 7.38
CA LEU A 62 5.95 -6.67 8.47
C LEU A 62 6.18 -8.16 8.67
N SER A 63 5.14 -8.98 8.49
CA SER A 63 5.29 -10.43 8.61
C SER A 63 6.15 -11.04 7.52
N PHE A 64 6.26 -10.36 6.37
CA PHE A 64 7.18 -10.76 5.30
C PHE A 64 8.60 -10.22 5.51
N GLY A 65 8.82 -9.46 6.57
CA GLY A 65 10.11 -8.84 6.82
C GLY A 65 10.35 -7.59 5.99
N TRP A 66 9.31 -6.98 5.46
CA TRP A 66 9.41 -5.76 4.66
C TRP A 66 9.45 -4.53 5.58
N ASP A 67 10.04 -3.47 5.09
CA ASP A 67 10.00 -2.20 5.78
C ASP A 67 8.66 -1.53 5.54
N VAL A 68 8.13 -0.90 6.57
CA VAL A 68 6.85 -0.19 6.51
C VAL A 68 7.07 1.24 6.95
N ASP A 69 6.66 2.17 6.12
CA ASP A 69 6.75 3.58 6.43
C ASP A 69 5.44 4.28 6.11
N LYS A 70 5.18 5.39 6.77
CA LYS A 70 3.98 6.18 6.57
C LYS A 70 4.37 7.61 6.33
N ASP A 71 3.81 8.18 5.29
CA ASP A 71 4.08 9.56 4.93
C ASP A 71 2.74 10.30 4.83
N TYR A 72 2.67 11.47 5.45
CA TYR A 72 1.43 12.23 5.53
C TYR A 72 1.58 13.56 4.83
N ASP A 73 0.60 13.91 4.01
CA ASP A 73 0.45 15.27 3.56
C ASP A 73 -0.85 15.84 4.16
N THR A 74 -1.32 16.96 3.64
CA THR A 74 -2.50 17.63 4.19
C THR A 74 -3.76 16.76 4.09
N ASP A 75 -3.93 16.07 2.98
CA ASP A 75 -5.17 15.37 2.67
C ASP A 75 -5.03 13.85 2.63
N HIS A 76 -3.81 13.36 2.52
CA HIS A 76 -3.58 11.93 2.26
C HIS A 76 -2.51 11.35 3.16
N MET A 77 -2.56 10.04 3.29
CA MET A 77 -1.50 9.26 3.87
C MET A 77 -1.04 8.25 2.83
N LYS A 78 0.25 8.10 2.69
CA LYS A 78 0.85 7.09 1.82
C LYS A 78 1.50 6.04 2.69
N LEU A 79 1.06 4.80 2.56
CA LEU A 79 1.66 3.67 3.23
C LEU A 79 2.68 3.06 2.26
N ASP A 80 3.95 3.17 2.58
CA ASP A 80 5.04 2.65 1.77
C ASP A 80 5.52 1.32 2.32
N LEU A 81 5.44 0.29 1.51
CA LEU A 81 5.91 -1.04 1.86
C LEU A 81 7.10 -1.36 0.96
N THR A 82 8.24 -1.63 1.58
CA THR A 82 9.47 -1.89 0.83
C THR A 82 9.86 -3.35 0.95
N PRO A 83 9.74 -4.13 -0.14
CA PRO A 83 10.15 -5.51 -0.16
C PRO A 83 11.65 -5.69 0.10
N ILE A 84 12.05 -6.90 0.50
CA ILE A 84 13.43 -7.20 0.86
C ILE A 84 14.39 -6.91 -0.30
N HIS A 85 13.98 -7.21 -1.52
CA HIS A 85 14.83 -7.02 -2.69
C HIS A 85 14.63 -5.68 -3.38
N GLY A 86 14.02 -4.74 -2.69
CA GLY A 86 13.82 -3.41 -3.23
C GLY A 86 12.47 -3.24 -3.91
N GLY A 87 12.29 -2.09 -4.52
CA GLY A 87 11.00 -1.71 -5.06
C GLY A 87 10.12 -1.08 -3.99
N LYS A 88 8.89 -0.83 -4.32
CA LYS A 88 7.97 -0.18 -3.40
C LYS A 88 6.54 -0.54 -3.76
N VAL A 89 5.73 -0.80 -2.75
CA VAL A 89 4.30 -0.91 -2.88
C VAL A 89 3.70 0.18 -2.01
N SER A 90 3.03 1.13 -2.61
CA SER A 90 2.49 2.28 -1.89
C SER A 90 0.97 2.28 -2.00
N PHE A 91 0.30 2.50 -0.89
CA PHE A 91 -1.14 2.62 -0.86
C PHE A 91 -1.50 4.03 -0.41
N TRP A 92 -2.24 4.72 -1.24
CA TRP A 92 -2.72 6.07 -0.93
C TRP A 92 -4.11 5.99 -0.33
N VAL A 93 -4.33 6.72 0.71
CA VAL A 93 -5.62 6.74 1.40
C VAL A 93 -5.88 8.16 1.90
N GLU A 94 -7.13 8.54 2.04
CA GLU A 94 -7.47 9.83 2.62
C GLU A 94 -6.98 9.86 4.06
N ARG A 95 -6.32 10.95 4.42
CA ARG A 95 -5.73 11.09 5.75
C ARG A 95 -6.77 10.95 6.86
N GLU A 96 -7.95 11.49 6.64
CA GLU A 96 -9.03 11.40 7.63
C GLU A 96 -9.48 9.97 7.91
N THR A 97 -9.22 9.04 6.99
CA THR A 97 -9.57 7.64 7.16
C THR A 97 -8.70 6.97 8.22
N VAL A 98 -7.41 7.30 8.25
CA VAL A 98 -6.44 6.61 9.10
C VAL A 98 -5.97 7.43 10.28
N CYS A 99 -6.25 8.72 10.28
CA CYS A 99 -5.89 9.62 11.37
C CYS A 99 -7.12 10.02 12.14
N THR A 100 -7.09 9.77 13.43
CA THR A 100 -8.14 10.28 14.31
C THR A 100 -7.68 11.64 14.81
N LYS A 101 -8.46 12.64 14.48
CA LYS A 101 -8.19 13.98 14.94
C LYS A 101 -9.02 14.20 16.18
N LYS A 102 -8.37 14.20 17.31
CA LYS A 102 -9.03 14.53 18.57
C LYS A 102 -8.84 15.99 18.84
N VAL A 103 -9.95 16.66 19.02
CA VAL A 103 -9.91 18.05 19.43
C VAL A 103 -10.33 18.09 20.87
N LEU A 104 -9.38 18.30 21.76
CA LEU A 104 -9.63 18.42 23.17
C LEU A 104 -9.23 19.83 23.56
N GLY A 105 -10.20 20.71 23.49
CA GLY A 105 -9.91 22.08 23.73
C GLY A 105 -8.96 22.61 22.66
N THR A 106 -7.74 22.87 23.02
CA THR A 106 -6.77 23.48 22.13
C THR A 106 -5.87 22.49 21.44
N GLU A 107 -5.92 21.25 21.85
CA GLU A 107 -4.97 20.28 21.34
C GLU A 107 -5.56 19.38 20.28
N THR A 108 -4.83 19.19 19.22
CA THR A 108 -5.20 18.27 18.18
C THR A 108 -4.16 17.15 18.15
N VAL A 109 -4.63 15.95 18.35
CA VAL A 109 -3.77 14.76 18.30
C VAL A 109 -4.12 13.99 17.06
N THR A 110 -3.11 13.73 16.23
CA THR A 110 -3.28 12.95 15.03
C THR A 110 -2.82 11.53 15.31
N ARG A 111 -3.67 10.57 15.01
CA ARG A 111 -3.39 9.15 15.24
C ARG A 111 -3.27 8.43 13.91
N LYS A 112 -2.46 7.42 13.95
CA LYS A 112 -2.24 6.59 12.77
C LYS A 112 -3.11 5.36 12.79
#